data_b0dd0bc8968bc83e4e89406fa4909230
#
_entry.id   b0dd0bc8968bc83e4e89406fa4909230
#
_cell.length_a   1.000
_cell.length_b   1.000
_cell.length_c   1.000
_cell.angle_alpha   90.00
_cell.angle_beta   90.00
_cell.angle_gamma   90.00
#
_symmetry.space_group_name_H-M   'P 1'
#
loop_
_entity.id
_entity.type
_entity.pdbx_description
1 polymer ?
#
loop_
_entity_poly.entity_id
_entity_poly.type
_entity_poly.pdbx_seq_one_letter_code
_entity_poly.pdbx_strand_id
1 'polypeptide(L)'
;AAGAALAKLPKKDAGTGCIAGAVVGGLIGYQRARSSEIQEAQATADEAVKVSGAKATPVQTQPVQVTDKQTGKTETVRAFKTFSVDIPLSQVDKPEGKAAMQKLNDYARKLAREREEEVEMNIVTAPGKGARATQVDSQVLTEEVGNGVVRRRVLSDPRVPANVQRVTIEARNPNRVSV
;
A
#
# COMPACT_ATOMS: atom_id res chain seq x y z
N ALA A 1 26.49 14.19 -10.45
CA ALA A 1 27.20 14.18 -9.21
C ALA A 1 26.31 13.75 -8.03
N ALA A 2 25.20 14.42 -7.82
CA ALA A 2 24.29 14.05 -6.72
C ALA A 2 23.77 12.63 -6.91
N GLY A 3 23.45 12.23 -8.11
CA GLY A 3 22.96 10.90 -8.39
C GLY A 3 23.97 9.80 -8.08
N ALA A 4 25.24 10.06 -8.38
CA ALA A 4 26.30 9.09 -8.09
C ALA A 4 26.54 8.91 -6.60
N ALA A 5 26.47 9.99 -5.85
CA ALA A 5 26.58 9.92 -4.39
C ALA A 5 25.40 9.15 -3.77
N LEU A 6 24.24 9.39 -4.29
CA LEU A 6 23.02 8.70 -3.82
C LEU A 6 23.08 7.21 -4.12
N ALA A 7 23.66 6.83 -5.23
CA ALA A 7 23.75 5.43 -5.59
C ALA A 7 24.58 4.60 -4.62
N LYS A 8 25.47 5.23 -3.87
CA LYS A 8 26.27 4.53 -2.87
C LYS A 8 25.55 4.35 -1.55
N LEU A 9 24.65 5.24 -1.21
CA LEU A 9 23.93 5.18 0.06
C LEU A 9 23.07 3.93 0.21
N PRO A 10 22.31 3.52 -0.81
CA PRO A 10 21.45 2.34 -0.68
C PRO A 10 22.20 1.05 -0.40
N LYS A 11 23.46 0.99 -0.76
CA LYS A 11 24.27 -0.24 -0.53
C LYS A 11 24.53 -0.49 0.93
N LYS A 12 24.67 0.55 1.73
CA LYS A 12 24.92 0.42 3.16
C LYS A 12 23.65 0.01 3.90
N ASP A 13 22.52 0.45 3.42
CA ASP A 13 21.26 0.24 4.08
C ASP A 13 20.34 -0.62 3.23
N ALA A 14 20.79 -1.82 2.93
CA ALA A 14 20.03 -2.70 2.02
C ALA A 14 18.60 -2.95 2.47
N GLY A 15 18.34 -2.93 3.78
CA GLY A 15 17.00 -3.12 4.31
C GLY A 15 16.18 -1.83 4.45
N THR A 16 16.85 -0.70 4.48
CA THR A 16 16.21 0.58 4.72
C THR A 16 16.55 1.63 3.68
N GLY A 17 17.24 1.22 2.63
CA GLY A 17 17.71 2.14 1.60
C GLY A 17 16.59 2.87 0.91
N CYS A 18 16.90 4.09 0.47
CA CYS A 18 15.96 4.90 -0.28
C CYS A 18 15.82 4.37 -1.70
N ILE A 19 14.62 4.47 -2.22
CA ILE A 19 14.39 4.26 -3.64
C ILE A 19 14.88 5.52 -4.34
N ALA A 20 15.89 5.37 -5.17
CA ALA A 20 16.48 6.51 -5.86
C ALA A 20 15.82 6.75 -7.20
N GLY A 21 15.95 7.96 -7.68
CA GLY A 21 15.70 8.26 -9.07
C GLY A 21 14.39 8.94 -9.42
N ALA A 22 13.57 9.28 -8.46
CA ALA A 22 12.37 10.06 -8.76
C ALA A 22 12.77 11.50 -9.09
N VAL A 23 12.39 11.97 -10.27
CA VAL A 23 12.58 13.36 -10.68
C VAL A 23 11.21 14.00 -10.82
N VAL A 24 10.99 15.08 -10.13
CA VAL A 24 9.68 15.69 -10.05
C VAL A 24 9.72 17.15 -10.51
N GLY A 25 8.58 17.62 -10.99
CA GLY A 25 8.45 19.01 -11.41
C GLY A 25 8.37 20.00 -10.26
N GLY A 26 7.99 19.54 -9.06
CA GLY A 26 7.94 20.37 -7.88
C GLY A 26 8.06 19.52 -6.64
N LEU A 27 9.09 19.78 -5.85
CA LEU A 27 9.36 19.00 -4.64
C LEU A 27 8.27 19.18 -3.59
N ILE A 28 7.81 20.40 -3.39
CA ILE A 28 6.78 20.69 -2.40
C ILE A 28 5.48 19.98 -2.73
N GLY A 29 5.08 20.03 -4.01
CA GLY A 29 3.87 19.33 -4.45
C GLY A 29 3.98 17.83 -4.27
N TYR A 30 5.13 17.28 -4.59
CA TYR A 30 5.38 15.85 -4.40
C TYR A 30 5.31 15.45 -2.92
N GLN A 31 5.99 16.21 -2.06
CA GLN A 31 5.96 15.94 -0.62
C GLN A 31 4.54 15.99 -0.07
N ARG A 32 3.78 16.98 -0.50
CA ARG A 32 2.40 17.15 -0.05
C ARG A 32 1.52 15.98 -0.50
N ALA A 33 1.67 15.53 -1.74
CA ALA A 33 0.92 14.42 -2.27
C ALA A 33 1.25 13.12 -1.51
N ARG A 34 2.54 12.86 -1.28
CA ARG A 34 2.97 11.65 -0.57
C ARG A 34 2.51 11.69 0.89
N SER A 35 2.59 12.84 1.53
CA SER A 35 2.12 13.01 2.91
C SER A 35 0.62 12.80 3.03
N SER A 36 -0.14 13.32 2.08
CA SER A 36 -1.59 13.14 2.05
C SER A 36 -1.97 11.68 1.93
N GLU A 37 -1.26 10.91 1.10
CA GLU A 37 -1.52 9.48 0.95
C GLU A 37 -1.28 8.71 2.24
N ILE A 38 -0.24 9.08 2.98
CA ILE A 38 0.05 8.46 4.28
C ILE A 38 -1.04 8.78 5.29
N GLN A 39 -1.49 10.02 5.34
CA GLN A 39 -2.56 10.43 6.23
C GLN A 39 -3.87 9.75 5.89
N GLU A 40 -4.18 9.60 4.62
CA GLU A 40 -5.38 8.89 4.19
C GLU A 40 -5.31 7.40 4.50
N ALA A 41 -4.12 6.80 4.39
CA ALA A 41 -3.92 5.41 4.78
C ALA A 41 -4.23 5.23 6.27
N GLN A 42 -3.70 6.13 7.09
CA GLN A 42 -3.94 6.09 8.53
C GLN A 42 -5.42 6.28 8.85
N ALA A 43 -6.08 7.23 8.20
CA ALA A 43 -7.51 7.46 8.39
C ALA A 43 -8.33 6.24 7.96
N THR A 44 -7.95 5.61 6.87
CA THR A 44 -8.62 4.41 6.37
C THR A 44 -8.47 3.24 7.35
N ALA A 45 -7.26 3.05 7.87
CA ALA A 45 -7.01 2.03 8.89
C ALA A 45 -7.81 2.30 10.16
N ASP A 46 -7.83 3.55 10.62
CA ASP A 46 -8.56 3.95 11.83
C ASP A 46 -10.06 3.72 11.66
N GLU A 47 -10.59 3.99 10.48
CA GLU A 47 -12.00 3.74 10.17
C GLU A 47 -12.31 2.24 10.18
N ALA A 48 -11.40 1.46 9.59
CA ALA A 48 -11.60 0.00 9.51
C ALA A 48 -11.60 -0.66 10.90
N VAL A 49 -10.78 -0.17 11.83
CA VAL A 49 -10.72 -0.76 13.17
C VAL A 49 -11.94 -0.43 14.04
N LYS A 50 -12.83 0.42 13.58
CA LYS A 50 -14.11 0.64 14.24
C LYS A 50 -15.02 -0.57 14.12
N VAL A 51 -14.75 -1.45 13.15
CA VAL A 51 -15.44 -2.74 13.07
C VAL A 51 -15.07 -3.57 14.30
N SER A 52 -16.08 -4.17 14.93
CA SER A 52 -15.87 -4.93 16.15
C SER A 52 -14.84 -6.04 15.96
N GLY A 53 -13.78 -6.01 16.75
CA GLY A 53 -12.71 -7.00 16.70
C GLY A 53 -11.68 -6.81 15.59
N ALA A 54 -11.83 -5.78 14.76
CA ALA A 54 -10.87 -5.51 13.70
C ALA A 54 -9.59 -4.89 14.27
N LYS A 55 -8.47 -5.22 13.65
CA LYS A 55 -7.15 -4.72 14.03
C LYS A 55 -6.40 -4.27 12.79
N ALA A 56 -5.56 -3.26 12.93
CA ALA A 56 -4.74 -2.78 11.83
C ALA A 56 -3.27 -2.76 12.23
N THR A 57 -2.40 -3.05 11.26
CA THR A 57 -0.97 -2.84 11.46
C THR A 57 -0.67 -1.35 11.27
N PRO A 58 0.42 -0.85 11.85
CA PRO A 58 0.83 0.51 11.59
C PRO A 58 1.10 0.72 10.10
N VAL A 59 0.76 1.91 9.63
CA VAL A 59 1.06 2.28 8.24
C VAL A 59 2.58 2.36 8.08
N GLN A 60 3.09 1.61 7.11
CA GLN A 60 4.51 1.61 6.82
C GLN A 60 4.80 2.55 5.67
N THR A 61 5.89 3.28 5.79
CA THR A 61 6.35 4.19 4.77
C THR A 61 7.72 3.77 4.27
N GLN A 62 8.11 4.32 3.13
CA GLN A 62 9.36 4.02 2.49
C GLN A 62 10.03 5.32 2.09
N PRO A 63 11.33 5.49 2.37
CA PRO A 63 12.04 6.69 1.96
C PRO A 63 12.32 6.66 0.46
N VAL A 64 12.04 7.77 -0.21
CA VAL A 64 12.27 7.94 -1.64
C VAL A 64 13.18 9.14 -1.83
N GLN A 65 14.26 8.97 -2.59
CA GLN A 65 15.12 10.07 -2.98
C GLN A 65 14.48 10.79 -4.16
N VAL A 66 14.22 12.08 -3.99
CA VAL A 66 13.50 12.87 -4.98
C VAL A 66 14.33 14.08 -5.37
N THR A 67 14.48 14.31 -6.67
CA THR A 67 15.18 15.47 -7.19
C THR A 67 14.20 16.41 -7.83
N ASP A 68 14.23 17.67 -7.42
CA ASP A 68 13.44 18.73 -8.04
C ASP A 68 14.06 19.09 -9.37
N LYS A 69 13.31 18.91 -10.43
CA LYS A 69 13.77 19.18 -11.79
C LYS A 69 14.15 20.64 -12.01
N GLN A 70 13.44 21.55 -11.34
CA GLN A 70 13.63 22.99 -11.54
C GLN A 70 14.84 23.52 -10.78
N THR A 71 15.04 23.06 -9.54
CA THR A 71 16.08 23.59 -8.67
C THR A 71 17.30 22.67 -8.57
N GLY A 72 17.16 21.41 -8.99
CA GLY A 72 18.20 20.41 -8.84
C GLY A 72 18.34 19.91 -7.39
N LYS A 73 17.51 20.38 -6.48
CA LYS A 73 17.56 20.00 -5.09
C LYS A 73 17.07 18.57 -4.90
N THR A 74 17.81 17.81 -4.11
CA THR A 74 17.46 16.43 -3.79
C THR A 74 17.09 16.31 -2.33
N GLU A 75 15.97 15.67 -2.03
CA GLU A 75 15.54 15.40 -0.68
C GLU A 75 14.99 14.00 -0.55
N THR A 76 14.96 13.50 0.68
CA THR A 76 14.31 12.24 1.00
C THR A 76 12.87 12.52 1.40
N VAL A 77 11.93 11.87 0.73
CA VAL A 77 10.51 12.03 0.99
C VAL A 77 9.95 10.67 1.41
N ARG A 78 9.15 10.66 2.46
CA ARG A 78 8.45 9.46 2.89
C ARG A 78 7.25 9.21 1.98
N ALA A 79 7.13 8.00 1.47
CA ALA A 79 6.02 7.57 0.64
C ALA A 79 5.32 6.39 1.28
N PHE A 80 4.03 6.28 1.09
CA PHE A 80 3.26 5.13 1.58
C PHE A 80 3.81 3.85 0.96
N LYS A 81 3.95 2.82 1.79
CA LYS A 81 4.36 1.49 1.35
C LYS A 81 3.24 0.48 1.51
N THR A 82 2.81 0.23 2.74
CA THR A 82 1.83 -0.82 2.99
C THR A 82 1.17 -0.67 4.36
N PHE A 83 -0.01 -1.23 4.50
CA PHE A 83 -0.62 -1.55 5.77
C PHE A 83 -1.59 -2.71 5.60
N SER A 84 -1.97 -3.32 6.72
CA SER A 84 -2.93 -4.43 6.72
C SER A 84 -4.01 -4.19 7.76
N VAL A 85 -5.20 -4.71 7.48
CA VAL A 85 -6.32 -4.71 8.41
C VAL A 85 -6.85 -6.12 8.52
N ASP A 86 -7.01 -6.60 9.76
CA ASP A 86 -7.62 -7.89 10.04
C ASP A 86 -9.07 -7.66 10.43
N ILE A 87 -10.00 -8.17 9.64
CA ILE A 87 -11.43 -8.05 9.89
C ILE A 87 -11.95 -9.43 10.29
N PRO A 88 -12.63 -9.56 11.46
CA PRO A 88 -13.19 -10.85 11.85
C PRO A 88 -14.15 -11.37 10.79
N LEU A 89 -14.08 -12.66 10.49
CA LEU A 89 -14.94 -13.27 9.49
C LEU A 89 -16.42 -13.10 9.85
N SER A 90 -16.74 -13.05 11.15
CA SER A 90 -18.10 -12.80 11.60
C SER A 90 -18.64 -11.43 11.23
N GLN A 91 -17.76 -10.50 10.89
CA GLN A 91 -18.13 -9.12 10.55
C GLN A 91 -18.12 -8.85 9.06
N VAL A 92 -17.49 -9.71 8.26
CA VAL A 92 -17.28 -9.47 6.83
C VAL A 92 -18.58 -9.25 6.07
N ASP A 93 -19.61 -10.00 6.41
CA ASP A 93 -20.91 -9.92 5.74
C ASP A 93 -21.86 -8.90 6.37
N LYS A 94 -21.46 -8.30 7.49
CA LYS A 94 -22.26 -7.27 8.15
C LYS A 94 -22.04 -5.91 7.50
N PRO A 95 -23.00 -4.97 7.64
CA PRO A 95 -22.85 -3.64 7.03
C PRO A 95 -21.56 -2.94 7.39
N GLU A 96 -21.11 -3.06 8.65
CA GLU A 96 -19.88 -2.42 9.11
C GLU A 96 -18.64 -3.01 8.43
N GLY A 97 -18.60 -4.34 8.31
CA GLY A 97 -17.50 -5.01 7.62
C GLY A 97 -17.47 -4.67 6.13
N LYS A 98 -18.62 -4.63 5.50
CA LYS A 98 -18.73 -4.25 4.10
C LYS A 98 -18.30 -2.79 3.88
N ALA A 99 -18.69 -1.91 4.79
CA ALA A 99 -18.29 -0.50 4.71
C ALA A 99 -16.78 -0.34 4.86
N ALA A 100 -16.16 -1.09 5.76
CA ALA A 100 -14.71 -1.08 5.93
C ALA A 100 -14.02 -1.56 4.67
N MET A 101 -14.49 -2.65 4.07
CA MET A 101 -13.92 -3.17 2.83
C MET A 101 -14.07 -2.16 1.70
N GLN A 102 -15.20 -1.47 1.63
CA GLN A 102 -15.42 -0.44 0.62
C GLN A 102 -14.40 0.69 0.76
N LYS A 103 -14.14 1.12 1.98
CA LYS A 103 -13.16 2.18 2.21
C LYS A 103 -11.74 1.75 1.85
N LEU A 104 -11.40 0.50 2.13
CA LEU A 104 -10.11 -0.06 1.75
C LEU A 104 -9.98 -0.10 0.22
N ASN A 105 -11.02 -0.53 -0.47
CA ASN A 105 -11.06 -0.51 -1.93
C ASN A 105 -10.91 0.90 -2.49
N ASP A 106 -11.65 1.84 -1.91
CA ASP A 106 -11.60 3.24 -2.37
C ASP A 106 -10.22 3.84 -2.19
N TYR A 107 -9.57 3.53 -1.08
CA TYR A 107 -8.20 4.00 -0.85
C TYR A 107 -7.24 3.41 -1.88
N ALA A 108 -7.32 2.11 -2.14
CA ALA A 108 -6.47 1.45 -3.13
C ALA A 108 -6.65 2.07 -4.52
N ARG A 109 -7.89 2.32 -4.91
CA ARG A 109 -8.20 2.93 -6.21
C ARG A 109 -7.67 4.35 -6.31
N LYS A 110 -7.89 5.14 -5.25
CA LYS A 110 -7.39 6.51 -5.21
C LYS A 110 -5.88 6.56 -5.29
N LEU A 111 -5.20 5.70 -4.54
CA LEU A 111 -3.75 5.62 -4.52
C LEU A 111 -3.21 5.25 -5.92
N ALA A 112 -3.82 4.26 -6.57
CA ALA A 112 -3.43 3.86 -7.91
C ALA A 112 -3.62 4.99 -8.92
N ARG A 113 -4.73 5.70 -8.81
CA ARG A 113 -5.02 6.82 -9.71
C ARG A 113 -4.03 7.96 -9.54
N GLU A 114 -3.77 8.34 -8.31
CA GLU A 114 -2.89 9.47 -8.02
C GLU A 114 -1.44 9.20 -8.38
N ARG A 115 -1.00 7.96 -8.17
CA ARG A 115 0.38 7.58 -8.45
C ARG A 115 0.60 7.10 -9.87
N GLU A 116 -0.46 6.76 -10.58
CA GLU A 116 -0.37 6.16 -11.91
C GLU A 116 0.49 4.90 -11.89
N GLU A 117 0.28 4.08 -10.89
CA GLU A 117 1.06 2.88 -10.61
C GLU A 117 0.17 1.69 -10.32
N GLU A 118 0.80 0.54 -10.12
CA GLU A 118 0.11 -0.63 -9.63
C GLU A 118 0.03 -0.59 -8.10
N VAL A 119 -1.18 -0.74 -7.58
CA VAL A 119 -1.44 -0.92 -6.16
C VAL A 119 -2.00 -2.32 -5.98
N GLU A 120 -1.37 -3.08 -5.11
CA GLU A 120 -1.80 -4.45 -4.83
C GLU A 120 -2.70 -4.47 -3.60
N MET A 121 -3.82 -5.16 -3.73
CA MET A 121 -4.74 -5.37 -2.62
C MET A 121 -4.93 -6.87 -2.46
N ASN A 122 -4.38 -7.41 -1.40
CA ASN A 122 -4.46 -8.84 -1.11
C ASN A 122 -5.51 -9.09 -0.05
N ILE A 123 -6.43 -10.00 -0.35
CA ILE A 123 -7.47 -10.43 0.58
C ILE A 123 -7.11 -11.86 0.98
N VAL A 124 -6.68 -12.05 2.21
CA VAL A 124 -6.06 -13.29 2.65
C VAL A 124 -6.83 -13.88 3.82
N THR A 125 -7.17 -15.15 3.69
CA THR A 125 -7.81 -15.90 4.78
C THR A 125 -7.01 -17.17 5.04
N ALA A 126 -7.16 -17.72 6.25
CA ALA A 126 -6.59 -19.02 6.53
C ALA A 126 -7.31 -20.10 5.72
N PRO A 127 -6.61 -21.18 5.35
CA PRO A 127 -7.27 -22.30 4.67
C PRO A 127 -8.38 -22.86 5.57
N GLY A 128 -9.50 -23.21 4.94
CA GLY A 128 -10.60 -23.82 5.67
C GLY A 128 -10.22 -25.19 6.19
N LYS A 129 -11.00 -25.69 7.16
CA LYS A 129 -10.83 -27.02 7.69
C LYS A 129 -10.97 -28.04 6.55
N GLY A 130 -9.97 -28.87 6.41
CA GLY A 130 -9.93 -29.84 5.32
C GLY A 130 -9.34 -29.32 4.02
N ALA A 131 -9.10 -28.03 3.92
CA ALA A 131 -8.40 -27.47 2.77
C ALA A 131 -6.91 -27.74 2.88
N ARG A 132 -6.29 -28.01 1.75
CA ARG A 132 -4.84 -28.23 1.73
C ARG A 132 -4.13 -26.91 1.97
N ALA A 133 -3.15 -26.91 2.87
CA ALA A 133 -2.40 -25.70 3.20
C ALA A 133 -1.65 -25.13 1.98
N THR A 134 -1.40 -25.97 0.98
CA THR A 134 -0.69 -25.56 -0.23
C THR A 134 -1.62 -24.98 -1.30
N GLN A 135 -2.92 -25.01 -1.07
CA GLN A 135 -3.86 -24.54 -2.08
C GLN A 135 -3.93 -23.02 -2.02
N VAL A 136 -3.16 -22.40 -2.86
CA VAL A 136 -3.24 -20.97 -3.08
C VAL A 136 -4.30 -20.76 -4.12
N ASP A 137 -5.48 -20.40 -3.68
CA ASP A 137 -6.55 -20.08 -4.59
C ASP A 137 -6.36 -18.61 -4.95
N SER A 138 -5.69 -18.38 -6.05
CA SER A 138 -5.41 -17.02 -6.47
C SER A 138 -6.40 -16.59 -7.53
N GLN A 139 -7.48 -16.00 -7.09
CA GLN A 139 -8.30 -15.22 -7.99
C GLN A 139 -7.66 -13.85 -8.10
N VAL A 140 -7.22 -13.49 -9.29
CA VAL A 140 -6.60 -12.20 -9.55
C VAL A 140 -7.55 -11.38 -10.41
N LEU A 141 -7.92 -10.21 -9.89
CA LEU A 141 -8.74 -9.26 -10.62
C LEU A 141 -7.95 -7.97 -10.77
N THR A 142 -7.82 -7.51 -12.00
CA THR A 142 -7.11 -6.29 -12.31
C THR A 142 -8.11 -5.22 -12.73
N GLU A 143 -8.04 -4.06 -12.11
CA GLU A 143 -8.91 -2.93 -12.43
C GLU A 143 -8.07 -1.73 -12.82
N GLU A 144 -8.32 -1.18 -13.99
CA GLU A 144 -7.68 0.06 -14.42
C GLU A 144 -8.41 1.25 -13.80
N VAL A 145 -7.65 2.16 -13.20
CA VAL A 145 -8.18 3.36 -12.55
C VAL A 145 -7.35 4.55 -13.02
N GLY A 146 -7.89 5.29 -13.98
CA GLY A 146 -7.09 6.32 -14.63
C GLY A 146 -5.90 5.69 -15.34
N ASN A 147 -4.71 6.15 -15.03
CA ASN A 147 -3.45 5.55 -15.54
C ASN A 147 -2.84 4.57 -14.55
N GLY A 148 -3.51 4.31 -13.46
CA GLY A 148 -3.07 3.33 -12.47
C GLY A 148 -3.84 2.04 -12.56
N VAL A 149 -3.42 1.07 -11.78
CA VAL A 149 -4.02 -0.26 -11.76
C VAL A 149 -4.15 -0.74 -10.31
N VAL A 150 -5.31 -1.26 -9.96
CA VAL A 150 -5.48 -1.98 -8.71
C VAL A 150 -5.52 -3.46 -9.04
N ARG A 151 -4.62 -4.20 -8.43
CA ARG A 151 -4.55 -5.65 -8.59
C ARG A 151 -5.03 -6.31 -7.32
N ARG A 152 -6.20 -6.91 -7.38
CA ARG A 152 -6.78 -7.62 -6.23
C ARG A 152 -6.49 -9.10 -6.35
N ARG A 153 -6.01 -9.68 -5.26
CA ARG A 153 -5.73 -11.10 -5.19
C ARG A 153 -6.43 -11.68 -3.97
N VAL A 154 -7.11 -12.80 -4.17
CA VAL A 154 -7.70 -13.56 -3.07
C VAL A 154 -6.82 -14.76 -2.81
N LEU A 155 -6.26 -14.85 -1.61
CA LEU A 155 -5.24 -15.83 -1.26
C LEU A 155 -5.64 -16.58 0.01
N SER A 156 -5.08 -17.77 0.17
CA SER A 156 -5.13 -18.51 1.43
C SER A 156 -3.72 -18.61 2.00
N ASP A 157 -3.56 -18.32 3.28
CA ASP A 157 -2.27 -18.38 3.95
C ASP A 157 -2.49 -18.89 5.36
N PRO A 158 -1.84 -20.02 5.74
CA PRO A 158 -2.00 -20.57 7.07
C PRO A 158 -1.45 -19.69 8.20
N ARG A 159 -0.67 -18.68 7.87
CA ARG A 159 -0.15 -17.72 8.87
C ARG A 159 -1.19 -16.71 9.30
N VAL A 160 -2.27 -16.56 8.54
CA VAL A 160 -3.37 -15.67 8.91
C VAL A 160 -4.24 -16.37 9.94
N PRO A 161 -4.65 -15.69 11.03
CA PRO A 161 -5.55 -16.30 12.01
C PRO A 161 -6.83 -16.81 11.37
N ALA A 162 -7.32 -17.97 11.87
CA ALA A 162 -8.41 -18.69 11.23
C ALA A 162 -9.75 -17.93 11.21
N ASN A 163 -9.91 -16.98 12.11
CA ASN A 163 -11.18 -16.26 12.28
C ASN A 163 -11.16 -14.86 11.69
N VAL A 164 -10.15 -14.51 10.90
CA VAL A 164 -10.06 -13.18 10.32
C VAL A 164 -9.79 -13.24 8.82
N GLN A 165 -10.15 -12.15 8.17
CA GLN A 165 -9.76 -11.86 6.79
C GLN A 165 -8.76 -10.71 6.84
N ARG A 166 -7.56 -10.95 6.34
CA ARG A 166 -6.52 -9.92 6.32
C ARG A 166 -6.51 -9.23 4.97
N VAL A 167 -6.69 -7.93 4.99
CA VAL A 167 -6.62 -7.11 3.77
C VAL A 167 -5.33 -6.32 3.83
N THR A 168 -4.47 -6.51 2.84
CA THR A 168 -3.20 -5.79 2.75
C THR A 168 -3.20 -4.93 1.50
N ILE A 169 -2.85 -3.66 1.66
CA ILE A 169 -2.71 -2.72 0.54
C ILE A 169 -1.24 -2.33 0.44
N GLU A 170 -0.67 -2.50 -0.74
CA GLU A 170 0.75 -2.22 -0.96
C GLU A 170 0.95 -1.46 -2.26
N ALA A 171 1.74 -0.40 -2.20
CA ALA A 171 2.18 0.33 -3.39
C ALA A 171 3.40 -0.36 -3.97
N ARG A 172 3.34 -0.73 -5.25
CA ARG A 172 4.39 -1.52 -5.88
C ARG A 172 5.58 -0.68 -6.35
N ASN A 173 5.32 0.52 -6.82
CA ASN A 173 6.37 1.40 -7.33
C ASN A 173 6.27 2.78 -6.67
N PRO A 174 6.68 2.89 -5.39
CA PRO A 174 6.49 4.15 -4.65
C PRO A 174 7.34 5.31 -5.16
N ASN A 175 8.28 5.05 -6.06
CA ASN A 175 9.15 6.07 -6.64
C ASN A 175 8.58 6.71 -7.91
N ARG A 176 7.52 6.17 -8.49
CA ARG A 176 6.89 6.81 -9.64
C ARG A 176 6.07 8.00 -9.19
N VAL A 177 5.98 8.99 -10.03
CA VAL A 177 5.28 10.22 -9.73
C VAL A 177 4.31 10.55 -10.83
N SER A 178 3.09 10.83 -10.45
CA SER A 178 2.14 11.46 -11.33
C SER A 178 2.38 12.96 -11.24
N VAL A 179 2.74 13.54 -12.34
CA VAL A 179 3.08 14.97 -12.39
C VAL A 179 1.93 15.76 -12.98
#